data_9e2031c7294ae5093eecf5b0b8620533
#
_entry.id   9e2031c7294ae5093eecf5b0b8620533
#
_cell.length_a   1.000
_cell.length_b   1.000
_cell.length_c   1.000
_cell.angle_alpha   90.00
_cell.angle_beta   90.00
_cell.angle_gamma   90.00
#
_symmetry.space_group_name_H-M   'P 1'
#
loop_
_entity.id
_entity.type
_entity.pdbx_description
1 polymer ?
#
loop_
_entity_poly.entity_id
_entity_poly.type
_entity_poly.pdbx_seq_one_letter_code
_entity_poly.pdbx_strand_id
1 'polypeptide(L)'
;MKVLVVDDESVARNELIYLLNKYDSNLVIAEAHDMATALAILLRETFDVALLDIHLRDDSGLQLAEYINKMPKPPLLIFATAYDQYAIQAFEQDARDYLLKPYEFDRLKQAMDRVKGALSTSTIIESVTSGPLFKQQYPLTVEDRIYLVSADDILLIEAMQGKLIIQTPDKNYEIDGSLQQWQDKLPSSQFVRVHRSYIVNINAIKTIEPWFNQTLQLHLCNKITVPVSRANVKPLKQMLGIST
;
A
#
# COMPACT_ATOMS: atom_id res chain seq x y z
N MET A 1 16.03 -17.56 1.84
CA MET A 1 15.33 -16.40 2.39
C MET A 1 15.17 -16.63 3.90
N LYS A 2 15.53 -15.61 4.71
CA LYS A 2 15.40 -15.67 6.17
C LYS A 2 14.10 -14.98 6.62
N VAL A 3 13.33 -15.68 7.44
CA VAL A 3 12.00 -15.26 7.90
C VAL A 3 12.00 -15.19 9.42
N LEU A 4 11.53 -14.09 9.98
CA LEU A 4 11.23 -13.96 11.41
C LEU A 4 9.71 -14.08 11.61
N VAL A 5 9.27 -14.95 12.51
CA VAL A 5 7.86 -15.08 12.90
C VAL A 5 7.73 -14.63 14.35
N VAL A 6 6.86 -13.65 14.60
CA VAL A 6 6.63 -13.08 15.93
C VAL A 6 5.15 -13.18 16.29
N ASP A 7 4.83 -14.04 17.25
CA ASP A 7 3.46 -14.29 17.70
C ASP A 7 3.53 -14.89 19.11
N ASP A 8 2.80 -14.37 20.07
CA ASP A 8 2.83 -14.88 21.46
C ASP A 8 2.05 -16.19 21.61
N GLU A 9 1.15 -16.47 20.68
CA GLU A 9 0.31 -17.66 20.65
C GLU A 9 1.05 -18.81 19.93
N SER A 10 1.53 -19.79 20.68
CA SER A 10 2.35 -20.89 20.13
C SER A 10 1.62 -21.69 19.05
N VAL A 11 0.29 -21.84 19.14
CA VAL A 11 -0.51 -22.59 18.16
C VAL A 11 -0.53 -21.85 16.83
N ALA A 12 -0.83 -20.56 16.82
CA ALA A 12 -0.86 -19.72 15.62
C ALA A 12 0.55 -19.60 15.00
N ARG A 13 1.58 -19.45 15.83
CA ARG A 13 2.97 -19.43 15.38
C ARG A 13 3.38 -20.73 14.68
N ASN A 14 3.05 -21.89 15.25
CA ASN A 14 3.33 -23.20 14.65
C ASN A 14 2.55 -23.41 13.35
N GLU A 15 1.30 -22.99 13.28
CA GLU A 15 0.50 -23.03 12.05
C GLU A 15 1.17 -22.22 10.92
N LEU A 16 1.56 -20.98 11.23
CA LEU A 16 2.23 -20.11 10.28
C LEU A 16 3.56 -20.70 9.78
N ILE A 17 4.36 -21.25 10.68
CA ILE A 17 5.62 -21.93 10.34
C ILE A 17 5.38 -23.16 9.48
N TYR A 18 4.36 -23.95 9.78
CA TYR A 18 3.98 -25.10 8.95
C TYR A 18 3.63 -24.66 7.53
N LEU A 19 2.83 -23.61 7.38
CA LEU A 19 2.44 -23.08 6.08
C LEU A 19 3.63 -22.47 5.31
N LEU A 20 4.55 -21.78 6.00
CA LEU A 20 5.78 -21.28 5.41
C LEU A 20 6.68 -22.41 4.89
N ASN A 21 6.86 -23.48 5.66
CA ASN A 21 7.62 -24.64 5.22
C ASN A 21 6.94 -25.39 4.05
N LYS A 22 5.61 -25.40 4.00
CA LYS A 22 4.85 -25.93 2.86
C LYS A 22 5.03 -25.06 1.61
N TYR A 23 5.18 -23.73 1.77
CA TYR A 23 5.45 -22.80 0.68
C TYR A 23 6.86 -22.98 0.11
N ASP A 24 7.88 -23.08 0.96
CA ASP A 24 9.27 -23.26 0.55
C ASP A 24 10.08 -23.88 1.71
N SER A 25 10.46 -25.16 1.55
CA SER A 25 11.21 -25.90 2.57
C SER A 25 12.65 -25.40 2.82
N ASN A 26 13.16 -24.48 1.97
CA ASN A 26 14.49 -23.89 2.12
C ASN A 26 14.47 -22.56 2.89
N LEU A 27 13.34 -22.18 3.49
CA LEU A 27 13.27 -21.01 4.35
C LEU A 27 14.05 -21.27 5.65
N VAL A 28 14.81 -20.26 6.07
CA VAL A 28 15.42 -20.23 7.39
C VAL A 28 14.51 -19.41 8.30
N ILE A 29 13.82 -20.09 9.21
CA ILE A 29 12.80 -19.46 10.05
C ILE A 29 13.32 -19.32 11.47
N ALA A 30 13.26 -18.10 12.02
CA ALA A 30 13.46 -17.81 13.44
C ALA A 30 12.12 -17.43 14.07
N GLU A 31 11.96 -17.74 15.34
CA GLU A 31 10.75 -17.52 16.12
C GLU A 31 10.99 -16.58 17.28
N ALA A 32 10.02 -15.71 17.55
CA ALA A 32 9.94 -14.93 18.77
C ALA A 32 8.50 -14.95 19.31
N HIS A 33 8.36 -14.85 20.61
CA HIS A 33 7.06 -14.89 21.29
C HIS A 33 6.68 -13.57 21.97
N ASP A 34 7.58 -12.58 21.92
CA ASP A 34 7.40 -11.23 22.44
C ASP A 34 8.33 -10.23 21.72
N MET A 35 8.13 -8.95 21.99
CA MET A 35 8.94 -7.87 21.40
C MET A 35 10.42 -7.97 21.82
N ALA A 36 10.70 -8.27 23.06
CA ALA A 36 12.08 -8.32 23.58
C ALA A 36 12.90 -9.41 22.87
N THR A 37 12.33 -10.59 22.72
CA THR A 37 12.95 -11.71 22.00
C THR A 37 13.13 -11.38 20.52
N ALA A 38 12.13 -10.78 19.89
CA ALA A 38 12.21 -10.36 18.48
C ALA A 38 13.34 -9.36 18.25
N LEU A 39 13.43 -8.31 19.09
CA LEU A 39 14.50 -7.31 19.01
C LEU A 39 15.88 -7.93 19.26
N ALA A 40 16.00 -8.85 20.24
CA ALA A 40 17.26 -9.53 20.52
C ALA A 40 17.76 -10.37 19.32
N ILE A 41 16.84 -10.99 18.56
CA ILE A 41 17.15 -11.75 17.34
C ILE A 41 17.55 -10.77 16.22
N LEU A 42 16.79 -9.71 16.01
CA LEU A 42 17.02 -8.71 14.95
C LEU A 42 18.35 -7.95 15.13
N LEU A 43 18.83 -7.80 16.36
CA LEU A 43 20.14 -7.19 16.63
C LEU A 43 21.32 -8.12 16.29
N ARG A 44 21.10 -9.42 16.19
CA ARG A 44 22.15 -10.43 15.92
C ARG A 44 22.18 -10.86 14.46
N GLU A 45 21.04 -10.89 13.81
CA GLU A 45 20.86 -11.42 12.46
C GLU A 45 19.97 -10.53 11.61
N THR A 46 20.22 -10.54 10.30
CA THR A 46 19.35 -9.86 9.33
C THR A 46 18.34 -10.83 8.76
N PHE A 47 17.13 -10.33 8.53
CA PHE A 47 16.03 -11.08 7.95
C PHE A 47 15.55 -10.42 6.66
N ASP A 48 14.99 -11.22 5.76
CA ASP A 48 14.41 -10.73 4.51
C ASP A 48 12.96 -10.28 4.74
N VAL A 49 12.24 -10.96 5.63
CA VAL A 49 10.85 -10.66 5.98
C VAL A 49 10.57 -10.99 7.45
N ALA A 50 9.72 -10.20 8.08
CA ALA A 50 9.16 -10.47 9.40
C ALA A 50 7.64 -10.52 9.34
N LEU A 51 7.07 -11.64 9.85
CA LEU A 51 5.63 -11.82 10.05
C LEU A 51 5.32 -11.53 11.52
N LEU A 52 4.48 -10.53 11.78
CA LEU A 52 4.24 -9.99 13.12
C LEU A 52 2.76 -10.13 13.49
N ASP A 53 2.45 -10.72 14.64
CA ASP A 53 1.14 -10.47 15.23
C ASP A 53 1.09 -9.05 15.82
N ILE A 54 -0.06 -8.44 15.76
CA ILE A 54 -0.31 -7.10 16.30
C ILE A 54 -0.37 -7.13 17.83
N HIS A 55 -0.95 -8.16 18.38
CA HIS A 55 -1.03 -8.35 19.84
C HIS A 55 0.03 -9.35 20.31
N LEU A 56 0.97 -8.89 21.12
CA LEU A 56 2.07 -9.67 21.71
C LEU A 56 1.98 -9.58 23.23
N ARG A 57 0.95 -10.17 23.84
CA ARG A 57 0.66 -10.08 25.28
C ARG A 57 0.58 -8.64 25.79
N ASP A 58 1.67 -8.19 26.45
CA ASP A 58 1.78 -6.85 27.03
C ASP A 58 2.34 -5.82 26.02
N ASP A 59 2.77 -6.27 24.83
CA ASP A 59 3.42 -5.48 23.80
C ASP A 59 2.53 -5.33 22.54
N SER A 60 2.90 -4.41 21.68
CA SER A 60 2.25 -4.18 20.40
C SER A 60 3.19 -4.51 19.23
N GLY A 61 2.73 -5.37 18.32
CA GLY A 61 3.44 -5.64 17.06
C GLY A 61 3.56 -4.41 16.17
N LEU A 62 2.65 -3.43 16.30
CA LEU A 62 2.78 -2.14 15.62
C LEU A 62 3.96 -1.33 16.14
N GLN A 63 4.20 -1.32 17.48
CA GLN A 63 5.39 -0.69 18.05
C GLN A 63 6.67 -1.42 17.64
N LEU A 64 6.64 -2.76 17.59
CA LEU A 64 7.77 -3.54 17.07
C LEU A 64 8.08 -3.16 15.62
N ALA A 65 7.06 -2.98 14.78
CA ALA A 65 7.22 -2.53 13.39
C ALA A 65 7.88 -1.15 13.30
N GLU A 66 7.52 -0.20 14.18
CA GLU A 66 8.19 1.10 14.24
C GLU A 66 9.68 1.00 14.55
N TYR A 67 10.07 0.10 15.47
CA TYR A 67 11.48 -0.15 15.76
C TYR A 67 12.19 -0.80 14.58
N ILE A 68 11.57 -1.77 13.93
CA ILE A 68 12.13 -2.43 12.76
C ILE A 68 12.35 -1.43 11.61
N ASN A 69 11.38 -0.57 11.32
CA ASN A 69 11.47 0.43 10.25
C ASN A 69 12.59 1.47 10.46
N LYS A 70 13.06 1.64 11.70
CA LYS A 70 14.21 2.51 12.02
C LYS A 70 15.57 1.83 11.87
N MET A 71 15.62 0.54 11.56
CA MET A 71 16.88 -0.20 11.38
C MET A 71 17.53 0.16 10.03
N PRO A 72 18.88 0.09 9.93
CA PRO A 72 19.59 0.39 8.69
C PRO A 72 19.23 -0.50 7.51
N LYS A 73 18.81 -1.75 7.78
CA LYS A 73 18.34 -2.74 6.80
C LYS A 73 17.12 -3.46 7.37
N PRO A 74 15.95 -2.82 7.33
CA PRO A 74 14.75 -3.43 7.87
C PRO A 74 14.29 -4.61 7.00
N PRO A 75 13.83 -5.72 7.59
CA PRO A 75 13.09 -6.75 6.86
C PRO A 75 11.78 -6.19 6.32
N LEU A 76 11.26 -6.78 5.26
CA LEU A 76 9.91 -6.51 4.79
C LEU A 76 8.90 -6.98 5.85
N LEU A 77 7.86 -6.19 6.10
CA LEU A 77 6.88 -6.50 7.13
C LEU A 77 5.60 -7.11 6.54
N ILE A 78 5.10 -8.17 7.18
CA ILE A 78 3.76 -8.72 6.99
C ILE A 78 3.11 -8.81 8.37
N PHE A 79 1.91 -8.25 8.53
CA PHE A 79 1.15 -8.49 9.75
C PHE A 79 0.31 -9.76 9.61
N ALA A 80 0.30 -10.59 10.66
CA ALA A 80 -0.40 -11.86 10.71
C ALA A 80 -1.19 -11.94 12.03
N THR A 81 -2.48 -11.59 12.02
CA THR A 81 -3.28 -11.35 13.23
C THR A 81 -4.73 -11.79 13.10
N ALA A 82 -5.43 -11.92 14.24
CA ALA A 82 -6.86 -12.19 14.27
C ALA A 82 -7.76 -10.95 14.04
N TYR A 83 -7.19 -9.76 13.99
CA TYR A 83 -7.93 -8.50 14.01
C TYR A 83 -7.85 -7.79 12.66
N ASP A 84 -8.99 -7.55 12.03
CA ASP A 84 -9.12 -6.83 10.75
C ASP A 84 -9.02 -5.31 10.89
N GLN A 85 -9.42 -4.78 12.03
CA GLN A 85 -9.50 -3.34 12.32
C GLN A 85 -8.14 -2.61 12.31
N TYR A 86 -7.02 -3.34 12.46
CA TYR A 86 -5.67 -2.75 12.47
C TYR A 86 -5.00 -2.71 11.09
N ALA A 87 -5.69 -3.14 10.03
CA ALA A 87 -5.14 -3.15 8.69
C ALA A 87 -4.65 -1.74 8.25
N ILE A 88 -5.37 -0.68 8.62
CA ILE A 88 -4.98 0.70 8.30
C ILE A 88 -3.66 1.06 9.00
N GLN A 89 -3.52 0.76 10.28
CA GLN A 89 -2.31 1.05 11.05
C GLN A 89 -1.12 0.21 10.58
N ALA A 90 -1.35 -1.03 10.14
CA ALA A 90 -0.33 -1.87 9.54
C ALA A 90 0.23 -1.26 8.24
N PHE A 91 -0.64 -0.67 7.41
CA PHE A 91 -0.20 0.04 6.20
C PHE A 91 0.57 1.33 6.53
N GLU A 92 0.26 2.04 7.61
CA GLU A 92 1.04 3.19 8.08
C GLU A 92 2.46 2.81 8.50
N GLN A 93 2.70 1.53 8.83
CA GLN A 93 4.01 0.95 9.14
C GLN A 93 4.74 0.36 7.91
N ASP A 94 4.39 0.76 6.68
CA ASP A 94 4.99 0.23 5.43
C ASP A 94 4.92 -1.30 5.30
N ALA A 95 3.91 -1.94 5.91
CA ALA A 95 3.71 -3.36 5.78
C ALA A 95 3.44 -3.76 4.31
N ARG A 96 4.08 -4.82 3.87
CA ARG A 96 3.92 -5.36 2.51
C ARG A 96 2.64 -6.12 2.32
N ASP A 97 2.13 -6.71 3.39
CA ASP A 97 0.90 -7.47 3.35
C ASP A 97 0.27 -7.64 4.74
N TYR A 98 -0.95 -8.17 4.76
CA TYR A 98 -1.74 -8.40 5.96
C TYR A 98 -2.45 -9.75 5.85
N LEU A 99 -2.25 -10.63 6.84
CA LEU A 99 -2.83 -11.96 6.91
C LEU A 99 -3.77 -12.05 8.10
N LEU A 100 -4.99 -12.52 7.86
CA LEU A 100 -5.96 -12.77 8.94
C LEU A 100 -5.88 -14.23 9.41
N LYS A 101 -5.95 -14.44 10.72
CA LYS A 101 -6.17 -15.76 11.33
C LYS A 101 -7.65 -16.16 11.14
N PRO A 102 -7.98 -17.44 10.83
CA PRO A 102 -7.05 -18.53 10.54
C PRO A 102 -6.34 -18.37 9.19
N TYR A 103 -5.10 -18.85 9.12
CA TYR A 103 -4.27 -18.62 7.93
C TYR A 103 -4.66 -19.53 6.76
N GLU A 104 -4.99 -18.94 5.62
CA GLU A 104 -5.19 -19.67 4.36
C GLU A 104 -3.88 -19.78 3.59
N PHE A 105 -3.54 -21.00 3.13
CA PHE A 105 -2.29 -21.24 2.41
C PHE A 105 -2.14 -20.39 1.15
N ASP A 106 -3.19 -20.25 0.36
CA ASP A 106 -3.14 -19.47 -0.88
C ASP A 106 -2.92 -17.99 -0.60
N ARG A 107 -3.46 -17.47 0.50
CA ARG A 107 -3.27 -16.09 0.92
C ARG A 107 -1.84 -15.86 1.41
N LEU A 108 -1.28 -16.76 2.23
CA LEU A 108 0.14 -16.73 2.64
C LEU A 108 1.06 -16.81 1.42
N LYS A 109 0.78 -17.71 0.48
CA LYS A 109 1.55 -17.85 -0.76
C LYS A 109 1.61 -16.55 -1.52
N GLN A 110 0.49 -15.87 -1.73
CA GLN A 110 0.44 -14.57 -2.40
C GLN A 110 1.30 -13.52 -1.69
N ALA A 111 1.24 -13.46 -0.36
CA ALA A 111 2.05 -12.53 0.43
C ALA A 111 3.56 -12.82 0.27
N MET A 112 3.95 -14.09 0.34
CA MET A 112 5.35 -14.49 0.19
C MET A 112 5.88 -14.34 -1.23
N ASP A 113 5.05 -14.54 -2.26
CA ASP A 113 5.41 -14.28 -3.66
C ASP A 113 5.67 -12.78 -3.89
N ARG A 114 4.90 -11.89 -3.26
CA ARG A 114 5.15 -10.43 -3.26
C ARG A 114 6.50 -10.09 -2.61
N VAL A 115 6.81 -10.70 -1.46
CA VAL A 115 8.10 -10.52 -0.79
C VAL A 115 9.25 -10.98 -1.70
N LYS A 116 9.17 -12.17 -2.31
CA LYS A 116 10.19 -12.66 -3.24
C LYS A 116 10.41 -11.71 -4.43
N GLY A 117 9.33 -11.19 -5.00
CA GLY A 117 9.38 -10.20 -6.07
C GLY A 117 10.16 -8.95 -5.64
N ALA A 118 9.88 -8.42 -4.47
CA ALA A 118 10.55 -7.23 -3.93
C ALA A 118 12.06 -7.47 -3.70
N LEU A 119 12.44 -8.61 -3.14
CA LEU A 119 13.83 -8.97 -2.88
C LEU A 119 14.63 -9.19 -4.18
N SER A 120 14.03 -9.81 -5.20
CA SER A 120 14.67 -10.05 -6.49
C SER A 120 14.97 -8.76 -7.25
N THR A 121 14.16 -7.73 -7.07
CA THR A 121 14.35 -6.42 -7.70
C THR A 121 15.50 -5.64 -7.05
N SER A 122 15.80 -5.86 -5.78
CA SER A 122 16.88 -5.19 -5.06
C SER A 122 18.30 -5.58 -5.52
N THR A 123 18.46 -6.70 -6.23
CA THR A 123 19.77 -7.21 -6.68
C THR A 123 20.19 -6.68 -8.06
N ILE A 124 19.35 -5.95 -8.77
CA ILE A 124 19.60 -5.51 -10.18
C ILE A 124 19.65 -3.98 -10.33
N ILE A 125 19.48 -3.18 -9.27
CA ILE A 125 19.40 -1.72 -9.42
C ILE A 125 20.55 -0.99 -8.72
N GLU A 126 21.74 -1.03 -9.33
CA GLU A 126 22.61 0.14 -9.44
C GLU A 126 22.50 0.73 -10.86
N SER A 127 21.38 1.12 -11.29
CA SER A 127 21.10 2.04 -12.40
C SER A 127 19.77 1.69 -13.05
N VAL A 128 18.87 2.54 -12.89
CA VAL A 128 17.69 2.99 -13.64
C VAL A 128 16.50 3.16 -12.68
N THR A 129 16.18 4.41 -12.47
CA THR A 129 14.94 4.92 -11.88
C THR A 129 13.71 4.35 -12.56
N SER A 130 13.09 3.35 -11.93
CA SER A 130 11.65 3.06 -12.11
C SER A 130 11.20 2.21 -10.92
N GLY A 131 10.29 2.78 -10.13
CA GLY A 131 9.82 2.25 -8.86
C GLY A 131 9.09 0.91 -8.96
N PRO A 132 8.94 0.22 -7.83
CA PRO A 132 8.38 -1.12 -7.79
C PRO A 132 6.90 -1.11 -8.19
N LEU A 133 6.52 -2.09 -9.01
CA LEU A 133 5.14 -2.45 -9.35
C LEU A 133 4.38 -2.99 -8.11
N PHE A 134 4.22 -2.16 -7.10
CA PHE A 134 3.25 -2.43 -6.05
C PHE A 134 1.98 -1.65 -6.39
N LYS A 135 0.90 -2.36 -6.62
CA LYS A 135 -0.43 -1.73 -6.59
C LYS A 135 -0.65 -1.24 -5.18
N GLN A 136 -0.32 0.02 -4.93
CA GLN A 136 -0.59 0.68 -3.66
C GLN A 136 -2.10 0.63 -3.43
N GLN A 137 -2.52 -0.03 -2.35
CA GLN A 137 -3.94 -0.17 -2.02
C GLN A 137 -4.32 0.86 -0.97
N TYR A 138 -5.47 1.48 -1.16
CA TYR A 138 -6.03 2.48 -0.26
C TYR A 138 -7.28 1.92 0.42
N PRO A 139 -7.32 1.88 1.75
CA PRO A 139 -8.52 1.51 2.47
C PRO A 139 -9.56 2.63 2.37
N LEU A 140 -10.74 2.29 1.86
CA LEU A 140 -11.91 3.17 1.78
C LEU A 140 -12.97 2.66 2.75
N THR A 141 -13.28 3.44 3.78
CA THR A 141 -14.38 3.13 4.69
C THR A 141 -15.67 3.70 4.11
N VAL A 142 -16.60 2.82 3.75
CA VAL A 142 -17.94 3.18 3.29
C VAL A 142 -18.94 2.47 4.19
N GLU A 143 -19.72 3.23 4.94
CA GLU A 143 -20.57 2.71 6.01
C GLU A 143 -19.73 1.88 7.00
N ASP A 144 -20.09 0.62 7.27
CA ASP A 144 -19.38 -0.29 8.18
C ASP A 144 -18.42 -1.26 7.44
N ARG A 145 -18.04 -0.95 6.19
CA ARG A 145 -17.19 -1.81 5.36
C ARG A 145 -15.95 -1.10 4.90
N ILE A 146 -14.82 -1.81 4.93
CA ILE A 146 -13.55 -1.34 4.39
C ILE A 146 -13.31 -2.02 3.04
N TYR A 147 -13.12 -1.20 2.01
CA TYR A 147 -12.76 -1.63 0.66
C TYR A 147 -11.30 -1.29 0.40
N LEU A 148 -10.51 -2.28 -0.02
CA LEU A 148 -9.13 -2.06 -0.45
C LEU A 148 -9.12 -1.78 -1.96
N VAL A 149 -8.79 -0.55 -2.34
CA VAL A 149 -8.78 -0.11 -3.74
C VAL A 149 -7.36 0.18 -4.17
N SER A 150 -6.92 -0.45 -5.27
CA SER A 150 -5.59 -0.20 -5.84
C SER A 150 -5.49 1.22 -6.40
N ALA A 151 -4.31 1.86 -6.27
CA ALA A 151 -4.03 3.13 -6.93
C ALA A 151 -4.33 3.08 -8.44
N ASP A 152 -4.04 1.96 -9.10
CA ASP A 152 -4.28 1.79 -10.53
C ASP A 152 -5.76 1.78 -10.89
N ASP A 153 -6.61 1.35 -9.96
CA ASP A 153 -8.06 1.31 -10.15
C ASP A 153 -8.73 2.66 -9.84
N ILE A 154 -8.05 3.57 -9.13
CA ILE A 154 -8.58 4.92 -8.91
C ILE A 154 -8.41 5.74 -10.18
N LEU A 155 -9.51 6.12 -10.79
CA LEU A 155 -9.54 6.95 -12.00
C LEU A 155 -9.56 8.44 -11.66
N LEU A 156 -10.36 8.79 -10.65
CA LEU A 156 -10.68 10.16 -10.28
C LEU A 156 -11.10 10.21 -8.81
N ILE A 157 -10.70 11.27 -8.11
CA ILE A 157 -11.28 11.66 -6.81
C ILE A 157 -11.95 13.02 -6.98
N GLU A 158 -13.23 13.08 -6.69
CA GLU A 158 -14.06 14.26 -6.78
C GLU A 158 -14.53 14.70 -5.39
N ALA A 159 -14.38 16.00 -5.08
CA ALA A 159 -15.00 16.60 -3.91
C ALA A 159 -16.38 17.16 -4.26
N MET A 160 -17.42 16.58 -3.70
CA MET A 160 -18.81 16.97 -3.93
C MET A 160 -19.61 16.98 -2.61
N GLN A 161 -20.28 18.08 -2.33
CA GLN A 161 -21.19 18.24 -1.17
C GLN A 161 -20.59 17.87 0.19
N GLY A 162 -19.28 18.16 0.39
CA GLY A 162 -18.59 17.89 1.66
C GLY A 162 -18.04 16.48 1.81
N LYS A 163 -18.21 15.64 0.80
CA LYS A 163 -17.69 14.27 0.74
C LYS A 163 -16.73 14.11 -0.44
N LEU A 164 -16.01 13.00 -0.45
CA LEU A 164 -15.18 12.59 -1.57
C LEU A 164 -15.80 11.39 -2.28
N ILE A 165 -15.86 11.46 -3.60
CA ILE A 165 -16.26 10.36 -4.45
C ILE A 165 -15.01 9.83 -5.14
N ILE A 166 -14.62 8.60 -4.81
CA ILE A 166 -13.53 7.88 -5.46
C ILE A 166 -14.11 7.00 -6.56
N GLN A 167 -13.75 7.30 -7.80
CA GLN A 167 -14.26 6.60 -8.97
C GLN A 167 -13.27 5.54 -9.43
N THR A 168 -13.76 4.32 -9.59
CA THR A 168 -13.04 3.18 -10.15
C THR A 168 -13.75 2.63 -11.38
N PRO A 169 -13.15 1.72 -12.16
CA PRO A 169 -13.82 1.10 -13.30
C PRO A 169 -15.12 0.37 -12.93
N ASP A 170 -15.16 -0.23 -11.73
CA ASP A 170 -16.26 -1.10 -11.32
C ASP A 170 -17.36 -0.34 -10.58
N LYS A 171 -17.01 0.59 -9.69
CA LYS A 171 -17.97 1.34 -8.86
C LYS A 171 -17.39 2.64 -8.30
N ASN A 172 -18.27 3.45 -7.73
CA ASN A 172 -17.90 4.65 -6.99
C ASN A 172 -18.00 4.41 -5.49
N TYR A 173 -17.07 5.00 -4.74
CA TYR A 173 -17.05 4.99 -3.28
C TYR A 173 -17.23 6.41 -2.76
N GLU A 174 -18.18 6.60 -1.87
CA GLU A 174 -18.41 7.85 -1.17
C GLU A 174 -17.80 7.75 0.22
N ILE A 175 -16.85 8.65 0.54
CA ILE A 175 -16.12 8.66 1.80
C ILE A 175 -16.04 10.06 2.39
N ASP A 176 -15.83 10.15 3.68
CA ASP A 176 -15.49 11.40 4.35
C ASP A 176 -13.99 11.73 4.16
N GLY A 177 -13.66 13.01 4.12
CA GLY A 177 -12.28 13.45 4.00
C GLY A 177 -12.08 14.69 3.15
N SER A 178 -10.83 15.00 2.85
CA SER A 178 -10.48 16.16 2.02
C SER A 178 -9.55 15.77 0.86
N LEU A 179 -9.65 16.50 -0.26
CA LEU A 179 -8.73 16.30 -1.38
C LEU A 179 -7.26 16.56 -1.01
N GLN A 180 -7.00 17.41 -0.01
CA GLN A 180 -5.64 17.66 0.44
C GLN A 180 -5.02 16.41 1.07
N GLN A 181 -5.75 15.74 1.97
CA GLN A 181 -5.29 14.49 2.59
C GLN A 181 -5.02 13.40 1.54
N TRP A 182 -5.86 13.32 0.51
CA TRP A 182 -5.66 12.37 -0.58
C TRP A 182 -4.51 12.73 -1.49
N GLN A 183 -4.32 14.02 -1.77
CA GLN A 183 -3.17 14.49 -2.53
C GLN A 183 -1.84 14.14 -1.86
N ASP A 184 -1.78 14.21 -0.53
CA ASP A 184 -0.58 13.88 0.25
C ASP A 184 -0.33 12.36 0.34
N LYS A 185 -1.39 11.54 0.26
CA LYS A 185 -1.32 10.07 0.30
C LYS A 185 -1.02 9.43 -1.07
N LEU A 186 -1.51 10.03 -2.15
CA LEU A 186 -1.39 9.45 -3.49
C LEU A 186 -0.01 9.71 -4.11
N PRO A 187 0.54 8.76 -4.89
CA PRO A 187 1.81 8.96 -5.57
C PRO A 187 1.73 10.11 -6.57
N SER A 188 2.54 11.14 -6.35
CA SER A 188 2.60 12.34 -7.20
C SER A 188 3.07 12.06 -8.63
N SER A 189 3.66 10.88 -8.88
CA SER A 189 4.00 10.39 -10.23
C SER A 189 2.80 9.88 -11.03
N GLN A 190 1.69 9.56 -10.36
CA GLN A 190 0.50 8.97 -10.98
C GLN A 190 -0.74 9.85 -10.85
N PHE A 191 -0.81 10.68 -9.82
CA PHE A 191 -1.98 11.51 -9.55
C PHE A 191 -1.66 13.00 -9.58
N VAL A 192 -2.55 13.77 -10.18
CA VAL A 192 -2.40 15.22 -10.28
C VAL A 192 -3.70 15.93 -9.90
N ARG A 193 -3.58 16.94 -9.05
CA ARG A 193 -4.71 17.82 -8.75
C ARG A 193 -4.90 18.80 -9.90
N VAL A 194 -5.98 18.65 -10.65
CA VAL A 194 -6.28 19.45 -11.84
C VAL A 194 -7.26 20.58 -11.57
N HIS A 195 -8.02 20.47 -10.48
CA HIS A 195 -9.02 21.48 -10.09
C HIS A 195 -9.17 21.48 -8.56
N ARG A 196 -9.79 22.54 -8.00
CA ARG A 196 -10.10 22.59 -6.56
C ARG A 196 -10.93 21.40 -6.08
N SER A 197 -11.71 20.79 -6.98
CA SER A 197 -12.60 19.65 -6.70
C SER A 197 -12.13 18.33 -7.30
N TYR A 198 -10.99 18.27 -8.00
CA TYR A 198 -10.59 17.05 -8.73
C TYR A 198 -9.12 16.71 -8.58
N ILE A 199 -8.85 15.43 -8.25
CA ILE A 199 -7.56 14.75 -8.43
C ILE A 199 -7.76 13.65 -9.46
N VAL A 200 -6.91 13.58 -10.49
CA VAL A 200 -7.03 12.65 -11.61
C VAL A 200 -5.81 11.75 -11.67
N ASN A 201 -6.03 10.46 -11.93
CA ASN A 201 -5.00 9.52 -12.32
C ASN A 201 -4.60 9.82 -13.78
N ILE A 202 -3.31 10.11 -14.01
CA ILE A 202 -2.82 10.43 -15.36
C ILE A 202 -3.00 9.26 -16.33
N ASN A 203 -2.92 8.01 -15.85
CA ASN A 203 -3.11 6.81 -16.65
C ASN A 203 -4.57 6.63 -17.10
N ALA A 204 -5.52 7.30 -16.45
CA ALA A 204 -6.93 7.29 -16.84
C ALA A 204 -7.27 8.32 -17.93
N ILE A 205 -6.35 9.24 -18.25
CA ILE A 205 -6.57 10.29 -19.24
C ILE A 205 -6.50 9.68 -20.65
N LYS A 206 -7.57 9.84 -21.43
CA LYS A 206 -7.62 9.44 -22.85
C LYS A 206 -7.26 10.57 -23.80
N THR A 207 -7.89 11.73 -23.59
CA THR A 207 -7.65 12.89 -24.43
C THR A 207 -7.65 14.17 -23.60
N ILE A 208 -6.93 15.17 -24.10
CA ILE A 208 -6.83 16.51 -23.52
C ILE A 208 -7.22 17.50 -24.61
N GLU A 209 -8.22 18.31 -24.35
CA GLU A 209 -8.71 19.29 -25.31
C GLU A 209 -8.56 20.71 -24.77
N PRO A 210 -8.24 21.69 -25.63
CA PRO A 210 -8.33 23.08 -25.26
C PRO A 210 -9.77 23.45 -24.88
N TRP A 211 -9.91 24.24 -23.81
CA TRP A 211 -11.20 24.70 -23.32
C TRP A 211 -11.20 26.23 -23.20
N PHE A 212 -12.35 26.79 -22.88
CA PHE A 212 -12.50 28.25 -22.82
C PHE A 212 -11.44 28.90 -21.91
N ASN A 213 -11.05 30.15 -22.28
CA ASN A 213 -10.14 30.99 -21.49
C ASN A 213 -8.78 30.35 -21.18
N GLN A 214 -8.16 29.66 -22.12
CA GLN A 214 -6.84 29.02 -21.97
C GLN A 214 -6.79 27.93 -20.87
N THR A 215 -7.92 27.31 -20.60
CA THR A 215 -7.99 26.10 -19.75
C THR A 215 -7.95 24.84 -20.62
N LEU A 216 -7.95 23.67 -19.96
CA LEU A 216 -7.99 22.39 -20.61
C LEU A 216 -9.18 21.58 -20.06
N GLN A 217 -9.63 20.62 -20.85
CA GLN A 217 -10.60 19.61 -20.46
C GLN A 217 -10.01 18.24 -20.68
N LEU A 218 -10.12 17.37 -19.67
CA LEU A 218 -9.64 16.01 -19.72
C LEU A 218 -10.81 15.06 -19.96
N HIS A 219 -10.64 14.12 -20.87
CA HIS A 219 -11.58 13.02 -21.05
C HIS A 219 -10.94 11.74 -20.53
N LEU A 220 -11.58 11.10 -19.56
CA LEU A 220 -11.09 9.89 -18.93
C LEU A 220 -11.61 8.62 -19.64
N CYS A 221 -11.00 7.48 -19.32
CA CYS A 221 -11.35 6.19 -19.91
C CYS A 221 -12.81 5.76 -19.60
N ASN A 222 -13.40 6.22 -18.52
CA ASN A 222 -14.79 5.99 -18.10
C ASN A 222 -15.79 7.01 -18.72
N LYS A 223 -15.37 7.79 -19.74
CA LYS A 223 -16.14 8.83 -20.42
C LYS A 223 -16.47 10.07 -19.55
N ILE A 224 -15.88 10.17 -18.38
CA ILE A 224 -16.03 11.37 -17.54
C ILE A 224 -15.14 12.47 -18.09
N THR A 225 -15.66 13.69 -18.02
CA THR A 225 -14.96 14.90 -18.45
C THR A 225 -14.64 15.76 -17.25
N VAL A 226 -13.37 16.15 -17.11
CA VAL A 226 -12.86 16.89 -15.94
C VAL A 226 -12.24 18.21 -16.38
N PRO A 227 -12.68 19.37 -15.84
CA PRO A 227 -12.07 20.64 -16.13
C PRO A 227 -10.72 20.80 -15.42
N VAL A 228 -9.76 21.44 -16.10
CA VAL A 228 -8.45 21.81 -15.53
C VAL A 228 -8.46 23.32 -15.25
N SER A 229 -8.21 23.69 -14.00
CA SER A 229 -8.08 25.11 -13.65
C SER A 229 -6.82 25.73 -14.27
N ARG A 230 -6.83 27.06 -14.54
CA ARG A 230 -5.69 27.77 -15.16
C ARG A 230 -4.37 27.53 -14.43
N ALA A 231 -4.39 27.55 -13.10
CA ALA A 231 -3.19 27.33 -12.27
C ALA A 231 -2.58 25.93 -12.47
N ASN A 232 -3.40 24.92 -12.81
CA ASN A 232 -2.98 23.53 -12.92
C ASN A 232 -2.65 23.09 -14.36
N VAL A 233 -2.84 23.96 -15.36
CA VAL A 233 -2.50 23.65 -16.77
C VAL A 233 -1.00 23.40 -16.93
N LYS A 234 -0.16 24.28 -16.40
CA LYS A 234 1.30 24.16 -16.51
C LYS A 234 1.85 22.92 -15.78
N PRO A 235 1.49 22.68 -14.50
CA PRO A 235 1.88 21.44 -13.80
C PRO A 235 1.45 20.16 -14.53
N LEU A 236 0.23 20.11 -15.03
CA LEU A 236 -0.28 18.96 -15.79
C LEU A 236 0.54 18.71 -17.06
N LYS A 237 0.80 19.75 -17.86
CA LYS A 237 1.61 19.63 -19.08
C LYS A 237 3.04 19.13 -18.78
N GLN A 238 3.68 19.66 -17.73
CA GLN A 238 5.01 19.25 -17.30
C GLN A 238 5.03 17.77 -16.91
N MET A 239 4.03 17.31 -16.15
CA MET A 239 3.91 15.93 -15.73
C MET A 239 3.72 14.96 -16.89
N LEU A 240 2.99 15.38 -17.93
CA LEU A 240 2.74 14.59 -19.13
C LEU A 240 3.85 14.73 -20.20
N GLY A 241 4.90 15.51 -19.96
CA GLY A 241 5.98 15.76 -20.93
C GLY A 241 5.52 16.52 -22.19
N ILE A 242 4.40 17.27 -22.11
CA ILE A 242 3.88 18.05 -23.21
C ILE A 242 4.56 19.42 -23.20
N SER A 243 5.35 19.71 -24.23
CA SER A 243 5.96 21.01 -24.42
C SER A 243 4.91 22.11 -24.55
N THR A 244 5.19 23.27 -23.98
CA THR A 244 4.34 24.47 -24.02
C THR A 244 4.41 25.13 -25.38
#